data_247c2554ddd5a9cc25d1bb4846b7c3e9
#
_entry.id   247c2554ddd5a9cc25d1bb4846b7c3e9
#
_cell.length_a   1.000
_cell.length_b   1.000
_cell.length_c   1.000
_cell.angle_alpha   90.00
_cell.angle_beta   90.00
_cell.angle_gamma   90.00
#
_symmetry.space_group_name_H-M   'P 1'
#
loop_
_entity.id
_entity.type
_entity.pdbx_description
1 polymer ?
#
loop_
_entity_poly.entity_id
_entity_poly.type
_entity_poly.pdbx_seq_one_letter_code
_entity_poly.pdbx_strand_id
1 'polypeptide(L)'
;PRKTYQESNAWMQTDLDKAIEYLPISWPDEEHGRPDRVSAMALKAMTQLYAASPLMQNDLNSIENKGYGKEMAAEAARSAQKAINAIESHEYYRLMNHDEYRSIQLMPNSNQFAQPEYLWFLRWHHGNWSAFVRAQWLTQPYDNKTGAEGTPYNAPTQNAVDMYERKG
;
A
#
# COMPACT_ATOMS: atom_id res chain seq x y z
N PRO A 1 -9.77 -29.56 -0.40
CA PRO A 1 -10.21 -28.70 -1.50
C PRO A 1 -9.75 -27.27 -1.25
N ARG A 2 -9.40 -26.56 -2.31
CA ARG A 2 -9.05 -25.15 -2.23
C ARG A 2 -10.30 -24.34 -1.88
N LYS A 3 -10.17 -23.43 -0.92
CA LYS A 3 -11.26 -22.53 -0.54
C LYS A 3 -11.51 -21.48 -1.64
N THR A 4 -12.74 -21.03 -1.72
CA THR A 4 -13.09 -19.89 -2.56
C THR A 4 -12.45 -18.60 -2.01
N TYR A 5 -12.36 -17.56 -2.82
CA TYR A 5 -11.89 -16.27 -2.33
C TYR A 5 -12.83 -15.71 -1.27
N GLN A 6 -14.12 -15.86 -1.42
CA GLN A 6 -15.12 -15.37 -0.47
C GLN A 6 -15.01 -16.06 0.90
N GLU A 7 -14.83 -17.38 0.92
CA GLU A 7 -14.57 -18.13 2.17
C GLU A 7 -13.25 -17.67 2.84
N SER A 8 -12.20 -17.49 2.05
CA SER A 8 -10.90 -17.00 2.55
C SER A 8 -11.01 -15.57 3.07
N ASN A 9 -11.77 -14.70 2.39
CA ASN A 9 -12.03 -13.34 2.84
C ASN A 9 -12.79 -13.33 4.18
N ALA A 10 -13.79 -14.19 4.36
CA ALA A 10 -14.51 -14.27 5.64
C ALA A 10 -13.57 -14.62 6.80
N TRP A 11 -12.60 -15.49 6.60
CA TRP A 11 -11.57 -15.78 7.62
C TRP A 11 -10.64 -14.58 7.86
N MET A 12 -10.17 -13.95 6.79
CA MET A 12 -9.35 -12.73 6.92
C MET A 12 -10.07 -11.64 7.71
N GLN A 13 -11.39 -11.45 7.48
CA GLN A 13 -12.18 -10.47 8.24
C GLN A 13 -12.18 -10.80 9.73
N THR A 14 -12.37 -12.09 10.11
CA THR A 14 -12.36 -12.53 11.49
C THR A 14 -11.00 -12.29 12.17
N ASP A 15 -9.91 -12.57 11.47
CA ASP A 15 -8.57 -12.35 11.99
C ASP A 15 -8.24 -10.86 12.11
N LEU A 16 -8.66 -10.05 11.13
CA LEU A 16 -8.50 -8.61 11.17
C LEU A 16 -9.34 -7.95 12.28
N ASP A 17 -10.54 -8.46 12.58
CA ASP A 17 -11.32 -7.99 13.71
C ASP A 17 -10.60 -8.20 15.04
N LYS A 18 -9.98 -9.37 15.24
CA LYS A 18 -9.13 -9.63 16.40
C LYS A 18 -7.90 -8.71 16.43
N ALA A 19 -7.24 -8.53 15.28
CA ALA A 19 -6.12 -7.61 15.19
C ALA A 19 -6.51 -6.18 15.59
N ILE A 20 -7.66 -5.69 15.12
CA ILE A 20 -8.19 -4.37 15.47
C ILE A 20 -8.51 -4.28 16.98
N GLU A 21 -8.96 -5.37 17.61
CA GLU A 21 -9.26 -5.40 19.03
C GLU A 21 -7.99 -5.35 19.90
N TYR A 22 -6.97 -6.13 19.54
CA TYR A 22 -5.79 -6.35 20.41
C TYR A 22 -4.59 -5.49 20.10
N LEU A 23 -4.43 -4.98 18.88
CA LEU A 23 -3.30 -4.14 18.52
C LEU A 23 -3.42 -2.72 19.10
N PRO A 24 -2.30 -2.10 19.49
CA PRO A 24 -2.29 -0.68 19.86
C PRO A 24 -2.65 0.18 18.65
N ILE A 25 -3.08 1.39 18.90
CA ILE A 25 -3.42 2.37 17.84
C ILE A 25 -2.19 2.74 17.03
N SER A 26 -1.05 2.89 17.70
CA SER A 26 0.28 3.10 17.12
C SER A 26 1.34 2.48 18.01
N TRP A 27 2.52 2.22 17.48
CA TRP A 27 3.68 1.75 18.22
C TRP A 27 4.63 2.91 18.55
N PRO A 28 5.43 2.81 19.63
CA PRO A 28 6.53 3.74 19.85
C PRO A 28 7.52 3.78 18.67
N ASP A 29 8.27 4.85 18.55
CA ASP A 29 9.19 5.08 17.42
C ASP A 29 10.20 3.96 17.18
N GLU A 30 10.67 3.30 18.25
CA GLU A 30 11.60 2.17 18.16
C GLU A 30 10.97 0.94 17.50
N GLU A 31 9.64 0.80 17.62
CA GLU A 31 8.88 -0.32 17.11
C GLU A 31 8.08 0.02 15.84
N HIS A 32 8.30 1.20 15.28
CA HIS A 32 7.66 1.63 14.03
C HIS A 32 7.89 0.61 12.90
N GLY A 33 6.83 0.34 12.16
CA GLY A 33 6.82 -0.66 11.08
C GLY A 33 6.20 -2.00 11.48
N ARG A 34 5.88 -2.22 12.77
CA ARG A 34 5.00 -3.30 13.18
C ARG A 34 3.56 -3.00 12.77
N PRO A 35 2.77 -4.03 12.44
CA PRO A 35 1.33 -3.85 12.24
C PRO A 35 0.69 -3.26 13.48
N ASP A 36 -0.14 -2.25 13.31
CA ASP A 36 -0.93 -1.62 14.36
C ASP A 36 -2.44 -1.68 14.05
N ARG A 37 -3.25 -1.12 14.93
CA ARG A 37 -4.70 -1.13 14.76
C ARG A 37 -5.14 -0.43 13.48
N VAL A 38 -4.55 0.71 13.15
CA VAL A 38 -4.92 1.51 11.98
C VAL A 38 -4.57 0.78 10.69
N SER A 39 -3.40 0.17 10.62
CA SER A 39 -3.01 -0.67 9.48
C SER A 39 -3.91 -1.90 9.30
N ALA A 40 -4.34 -2.53 10.42
CA ALA A 40 -5.32 -3.63 10.36
C ALA A 40 -6.68 -3.17 9.85
N MET A 41 -7.15 -1.97 10.26
CA MET A 41 -8.40 -1.37 9.76
C MET A 41 -8.32 -1.04 8.27
N ALA A 42 -7.21 -0.47 7.82
CA ALA A 42 -6.99 -0.17 6.41
C ALA A 42 -6.94 -1.45 5.57
N LEU A 43 -6.21 -2.48 6.03
CA LEU A 43 -6.15 -3.77 5.36
C LEU A 43 -7.53 -4.45 5.29
N LYS A 44 -8.34 -4.32 6.34
CA LYS A 44 -9.72 -4.82 6.35
C LYS A 44 -10.55 -4.19 5.23
N ALA A 45 -10.53 -2.88 5.10
CA ALA A 45 -11.24 -2.16 4.04
C ALA A 45 -10.75 -2.58 2.64
N MET A 46 -9.43 -2.72 2.46
CA MET A 46 -8.84 -3.15 1.19
C MET A 46 -9.26 -4.57 0.80
N THR A 47 -9.22 -5.52 1.72
CA THR A 47 -9.60 -6.92 1.43
C THR A 47 -11.10 -7.05 1.13
N GLN A 48 -11.96 -6.29 1.79
CA GLN A 48 -13.39 -6.22 1.49
C GLN A 48 -13.64 -5.62 0.11
N LEU A 49 -12.97 -4.53 -0.23
CA LEU A 49 -13.10 -3.91 -1.55
C LEU A 49 -12.63 -4.85 -2.66
N TYR A 50 -11.52 -5.54 -2.46
CA TYR A 50 -11.03 -6.53 -3.40
C TYR A 50 -12.00 -7.69 -3.57
N ALA A 51 -12.57 -8.20 -2.48
CA ALA A 51 -13.58 -9.24 -2.50
C ALA A 51 -14.86 -8.80 -3.24
N ALA A 52 -15.19 -7.51 -3.24
CA ALA A 52 -16.33 -6.96 -3.97
C ALA A 52 -16.10 -6.87 -5.48
N SER A 53 -14.86 -7.00 -5.95
CA SER A 53 -14.52 -6.85 -7.37
C SER A 53 -15.18 -7.94 -8.22
N PRO A 54 -15.54 -7.64 -9.49
CA PRO A 54 -16.15 -8.63 -10.39
C PRO A 54 -15.32 -9.92 -10.55
N LEU A 55 -13.99 -9.79 -10.50
CA LEU A 55 -13.07 -10.91 -10.61
C LEU A 55 -13.28 -11.94 -9.49
N MET A 56 -13.59 -11.48 -8.28
CA MET A 56 -13.75 -12.35 -7.11
C MET A 56 -15.18 -12.88 -6.91
N GLN A 57 -16.16 -12.41 -7.71
CA GLN A 57 -17.55 -12.86 -7.58
C GLN A 57 -17.81 -14.23 -8.19
N ASN A 58 -16.93 -14.74 -9.04
CA ASN A 58 -17.12 -16.01 -9.76
C ASN A 58 -16.12 -17.11 -9.34
N ASP A 59 -15.35 -16.90 -8.28
CA ASP A 59 -14.34 -17.84 -7.76
C ASP A 59 -13.28 -18.30 -8.77
N LEU A 60 -13.09 -17.54 -9.84
CA LEU A 60 -12.21 -17.87 -10.97
C LEU A 60 -12.62 -19.14 -11.75
N ASN A 61 -13.83 -19.66 -11.53
CA ASN A 61 -14.31 -20.86 -12.21
C ASN A 61 -15.08 -20.56 -13.50
N SER A 62 -15.39 -19.29 -13.74
CA SER A 62 -16.15 -18.83 -14.90
C SER A 62 -15.53 -17.56 -15.46
N ILE A 63 -15.61 -17.39 -16.76
CA ILE A 63 -15.27 -16.14 -17.46
C ILE A 63 -16.45 -15.14 -17.43
N GLU A 64 -17.58 -15.51 -16.84
CA GLU A 64 -18.73 -14.63 -16.70
C GLU A 64 -18.42 -13.45 -15.79
N ASN A 65 -18.71 -12.25 -16.24
CA ASN A 65 -18.63 -11.05 -15.43
C ASN A 65 -19.90 -10.93 -14.57
N LYS A 66 -19.77 -11.18 -13.28
CA LYS A 66 -20.89 -11.09 -12.31
C LYS A 66 -21.14 -9.68 -11.76
N GLY A 67 -20.39 -8.70 -12.20
CA GLY A 67 -20.47 -7.35 -11.66
C GLY A 67 -19.91 -7.23 -10.24
N TYR A 68 -20.09 -6.09 -9.63
CA TYR A 68 -19.62 -5.80 -8.26
C TYR A 68 -20.51 -6.41 -7.19
N GLY A 69 -19.91 -6.91 -6.12
CA GLY A 69 -20.58 -7.29 -4.88
C GLY A 69 -21.00 -6.05 -4.09
N LYS A 70 -22.21 -5.50 -4.32
CA LYS A 70 -22.66 -4.22 -3.78
C LYS A 70 -22.62 -4.14 -2.25
N GLU A 71 -23.06 -5.20 -1.56
CA GLU A 71 -23.04 -5.24 -0.09
C GLU A 71 -21.62 -5.19 0.46
N MET A 72 -20.72 -5.97 -0.12
CA MET A 72 -19.34 -6.02 0.29
C MET A 72 -18.59 -4.71 -0.02
N ALA A 73 -18.91 -4.06 -1.12
CA ALA A 73 -18.41 -2.72 -1.44
C ALA A 73 -18.88 -1.68 -0.41
N ALA A 74 -20.15 -1.76 0.01
CA ALA A 74 -20.69 -0.89 1.06
C ALA A 74 -20.03 -1.15 2.42
N GLU A 75 -19.71 -2.41 2.75
CA GLU A 75 -18.95 -2.74 3.96
C GLU A 75 -17.50 -2.22 3.90
N ALA A 76 -16.86 -2.35 2.75
CA ALA A 76 -15.54 -1.79 2.52
C ALA A 76 -15.53 -0.27 2.76
N ALA A 77 -16.52 0.44 2.25
CA ALA A 77 -16.67 1.88 2.47
C ALA A 77 -16.86 2.22 3.95
N ARG A 78 -17.69 1.46 4.68
CA ARG A 78 -17.86 1.64 6.15
C ARG A 78 -16.57 1.37 6.92
N SER A 79 -15.83 0.33 6.52
CA SER A 79 -14.54 -0.01 7.14
C SER A 79 -13.48 1.05 6.86
N ALA A 80 -13.42 1.57 5.64
CA ALA A 80 -12.54 2.67 5.27
C ALA A 80 -12.87 3.95 6.08
N GLN A 81 -14.16 4.29 6.23
CA GLN A 81 -14.55 5.44 7.03
C GLN A 81 -14.14 5.28 8.51
N LYS A 82 -14.27 4.07 9.07
CA LYS A 82 -13.82 3.81 10.44
C LYS A 82 -12.29 3.98 10.57
N ALA A 83 -11.53 3.52 9.58
CA ALA A 83 -10.08 3.72 9.56
C ALA A 83 -9.71 5.20 9.48
N ILE A 84 -10.37 5.98 8.61
CA ILE A 84 -10.18 7.43 8.50
C ILE A 84 -10.48 8.12 9.83
N ASN A 85 -11.60 7.81 10.46
CA ASN A 85 -11.97 8.41 11.75
C ASN A 85 -10.95 8.09 12.85
N ALA A 86 -10.39 6.86 12.84
CA ALA A 86 -9.33 6.49 13.78
C ALA A 86 -8.03 7.26 13.51
N ILE A 87 -7.68 7.48 12.26
CA ILE A 87 -6.54 8.29 11.84
C ILE A 87 -6.70 9.73 12.29
N GLU A 88 -7.84 10.34 11.99
CA GLU A 88 -8.14 11.75 12.34
C GLU A 88 -8.22 12.00 13.85
N SER A 89 -8.56 10.98 14.62
CA SER A 89 -8.58 11.07 16.10
C SER A 89 -7.22 10.88 16.76
N HIS A 90 -6.17 10.55 15.99
CA HIS A 90 -4.84 10.26 16.50
C HIS A 90 -3.82 11.26 15.97
N GLU A 91 -3.05 11.88 16.84
CA GLU A 91 -2.10 12.96 16.48
C GLU A 91 -0.96 12.52 15.56
N TYR A 92 -0.59 11.24 15.59
CA TYR A 92 0.53 10.73 14.82
C TYR A 92 0.22 10.62 13.33
N TYR A 93 -0.97 10.12 12.97
CA TYR A 93 -1.31 9.85 11.58
C TYR A 93 -1.99 11.05 10.93
N ARG A 94 -1.50 11.46 9.78
CA ARG A 94 -2.09 12.51 8.93
C ARG A 94 -1.58 12.40 7.50
N LEU A 95 -2.30 12.98 6.59
CA LEU A 95 -1.78 13.23 5.24
C LEU A 95 -0.66 14.27 5.28
N MET A 96 0.37 14.03 4.51
CA MET A 96 1.48 14.96 4.33
C MET A 96 1.13 15.98 3.24
N ASN A 97 1.62 17.20 3.38
CA ASN A 97 1.55 18.16 2.29
C ASN A 97 2.55 17.82 1.18
N HIS A 98 2.43 18.47 0.04
CA HIS A 98 3.27 18.18 -1.15
C HIS A 98 4.77 18.29 -0.86
N ASP A 99 5.20 19.30 -0.10
CA ASP A 99 6.62 19.52 0.17
C ASP A 99 7.18 18.49 1.16
N GLU A 100 6.42 18.12 2.17
CA GLU A 100 6.74 17.02 3.09
C GLU A 100 6.86 15.69 2.33
N TYR A 101 5.87 15.35 1.48
CA TYR A 101 5.88 14.15 0.67
C TYR A 101 7.07 14.10 -0.29
N ARG A 102 7.37 15.22 -0.95
CA ARG A 102 8.55 15.35 -1.82
C ARG A 102 9.86 15.16 -1.05
N SER A 103 9.93 15.65 0.18
CA SER A 103 11.13 15.55 1.01
C SER A 103 11.50 14.09 1.34
N ILE A 104 10.52 13.19 1.44
CA ILE A 104 10.76 11.76 1.69
C ILE A 104 11.67 11.16 0.61
N GLN A 105 11.49 11.54 -0.64
CA GLN A 105 12.28 11.04 -1.76
C GLN A 105 13.73 11.51 -1.72
N LEU A 106 13.99 12.61 -1.01
CA LEU A 106 15.29 13.26 -0.91
C LEU A 106 16.00 12.96 0.42
N MET A 107 15.32 12.34 1.38
CA MET A 107 15.89 12.05 2.70
C MET A 107 16.94 10.94 2.64
N PRO A 108 18.12 11.15 3.27
CA PRO A 108 19.08 10.08 3.44
C PRO A 108 18.55 9.05 4.44
N ASN A 109 18.44 7.88 3.98
CA ASN A 109 18.36 6.52 4.56
C ASN A 109 17.68 6.25 5.93
N SER A 110 17.79 7.06 6.95
CA SER A 110 17.37 6.66 8.30
C SER A 110 15.99 7.15 8.71
N ASN A 111 15.52 8.26 8.15
CA ASN A 111 14.27 8.89 8.58
C ASN A 111 13.10 8.72 7.58
N GLN A 112 13.30 7.96 6.51
CA GLN A 112 12.28 7.73 5.49
C GLN A 112 11.10 6.90 5.99
N PHE A 113 11.25 6.20 7.11
CA PHE A 113 10.31 5.16 7.50
C PHE A 113 9.31 5.58 8.58
N ALA A 114 9.62 6.59 9.37
CA ALA A 114 8.73 7.09 10.42
C ALA A 114 7.97 8.33 9.91
N GLN A 115 7.11 8.16 8.92
CA GLN A 115 6.34 9.25 8.34
C GLN A 115 4.86 9.13 8.72
N PRO A 116 4.18 10.23 9.04
CA PRO A 116 2.81 10.21 9.53
C PRO A 116 1.78 9.69 8.53
N GLU A 117 2.11 9.62 7.25
CA GLU A 117 1.25 9.08 6.19
C GLU A 117 1.40 7.57 5.99
N TYR A 118 2.47 6.97 6.55
CA TYR A 118 2.73 5.54 6.41
C TYR A 118 2.06 4.75 7.52
N LEU A 119 0.99 4.03 7.18
CA LEU A 119 0.29 3.16 8.12
C LEU A 119 1.06 1.87 8.40
N TRP A 120 1.67 1.31 7.37
CA TRP A 120 2.46 0.09 7.48
C TRP A 120 3.48 0.03 6.36
N PHE A 121 4.73 -0.34 6.70
CA PHE A 121 5.83 -0.43 5.75
C PHE A 121 6.82 -1.51 6.15
N LEU A 122 7.53 -2.02 5.18
CA LEU A 122 8.60 -2.98 5.40
C LEU A 122 9.93 -2.24 5.59
N ARG A 123 10.52 -2.38 6.76
CA ARG A 123 11.89 -1.89 7.00
C ARG A 123 12.89 -2.79 6.30
N TRP A 124 13.54 -2.28 5.30
CA TRP A 124 14.69 -2.94 4.69
C TRP A 124 15.97 -2.54 5.39
N HIS A 125 16.79 -3.52 5.75
CA HIS A 125 18.12 -3.22 6.26
C HIS A 125 19.01 -2.72 5.12
N HIS A 126 19.66 -1.57 5.34
CA HIS A 126 20.55 -0.96 4.37
C HIS A 126 21.89 -1.72 4.29
N GLY A 127 21.94 -2.74 3.44
CA GLY A 127 23.20 -3.28 2.95
C GLY A 127 23.51 -2.74 1.55
N ASN A 128 24.72 -2.96 1.06
CA ASN A 128 25.13 -2.58 -0.30
C ASN A 128 24.19 -3.10 -1.40
N TRP A 129 23.47 -4.17 -1.14
CA TRP A 129 22.44 -4.74 -2.01
C TRP A 129 21.25 -3.80 -2.27
N SER A 130 20.85 -3.03 -1.30
CA SER A 130 19.68 -2.13 -1.47
C SER A 130 19.98 -0.96 -2.40
N ALA A 131 21.20 -0.45 -2.38
CA ALA A 131 21.64 0.59 -3.33
C ALA A 131 21.72 0.03 -4.77
N PHE A 132 22.22 -1.18 -4.92
CA PHE A 132 22.32 -1.86 -6.20
C PHE A 132 20.93 -2.18 -6.80
N VAL A 133 20.02 -2.72 -6.00
CA VAL A 133 18.64 -3.02 -6.43
C VAL A 133 17.91 -1.72 -6.82
N ARG A 134 18.05 -0.64 -6.06
CA ARG A 134 17.45 0.65 -6.43
C ARG A 134 18.02 1.19 -7.75
N ALA A 135 19.33 1.13 -7.93
CA ALA A 135 19.97 1.60 -9.16
C ALA A 135 19.53 0.80 -10.39
N GLN A 136 19.29 -0.50 -10.21
CA GLN A 136 18.84 -1.36 -11.29
C GLN A 136 17.34 -1.22 -11.61
N TRP A 137 16.51 -0.87 -10.63
CA TRP A 137 15.05 -0.82 -10.80
C TRP A 137 14.53 0.56 -11.15
N LEU A 138 15.31 1.59 -10.90
CA LEU A 138 15.00 2.94 -11.35
C LEU A 138 15.49 3.10 -12.79
N THR A 139 14.65 3.64 -13.63
CA THR A 139 15.01 4.12 -14.96
C THR A 139 15.97 5.30 -14.84
N GLN A 140 17.26 5.04 -14.65
CA GLN A 140 18.25 6.09 -14.76
C GLN A 140 18.61 6.26 -16.22
N PRO A 141 18.57 7.49 -16.75
CA PRO A 141 19.13 7.75 -18.03
C PRO A 141 20.61 7.39 -18.01
N TYR A 142 21.09 6.78 -19.06
CA TYR A 142 22.51 6.50 -19.25
C TYR A 142 23.29 7.81 -19.11
N ASP A 143 24.09 7.92 -18.08
CA ASP A 143 25.00 9.06 -17.91
C ASP A 143 26.41 8.63 -18.31
N ASN A 144 26.80 9.06 -19.53
CA ASN A 144 28.12 8.83 -20.11
C ASN A 144 29.26 9.59 -19.37
N LYS A 145 28.93 10.48 -18.43
CA LYS A 145 29.94 11.21 -17.66
C LYS A 145 30.36 10.47 -16.39
N THR A 146 29.46 9.74 -15.76
CA THR A 146 29.73 9.01 -14.53
C THR A 146 30.01 7.53 -14.74
N GLY A 147 29.86 7.01 -15.96
CA GLY A 147 29.97 5.59 -16.26
C GLY A 147 28.91 4.73 -15.56
N ALA A 148 27.87 5.34 -15.01
CA ALA A 148 26.75 4.62 -14.43
C ALA A 148 25.90 4.06 -15.57
N GLU A 149 26.12 2.79 -15.88
CA GLU A 149 25.25 2.04 -16.78
C GLU A 149 23.91 1.80 -16.06
N GLY A 150 22.94 2.68 -16.28
CA GLY A 150 21.56 2.43 -15.92
C GLY A 150 21.02 1.31 -16.81
N THR A 151 20.74 0.16 -16.23
CA THR A 151 19.98 -0.89 -16.91
C THR A 151 18.51 -0.63 -16.64
N PRO A 152 17.74 -0.11 -17.60
CA PRO A 152 16.31 0.17 -17.41
C PRO A 152 15.54 -1.15 -17.44
N TYR A 153 15.48 -1.84 -16.30
CA TYR A 153 14.63 -3.03 -16.18
C TYR A 153 13.14 -2.69 -16.16
N ASN A 154 12.80 -1.49 -15.74
CA ASN A 154 11.43 -1.02 -15.68
C ASN A 154 11.31 0.31 -16.43
N ALA A 155 10.54 0.32 -17.47
CA ALA A 155 10.12 1.55 -18.16
C ALA A 155 8.60 1.69 -18.05
N PRO A 156 8.07 2.90 -17.85
CA PRO A 156 6.63 3.11 -17.91
C PRO A 156 6.11 2.77 -19.32
N THR A 157 4.92 2.17 -19.38
CA THR A 157 4.27 1.97 -20.67
C THR A 157 3.91 3.34 -21.29
N GLN A 158 3.80 3.40 -22.62
CA GLN A 158 3.38 4.64 -23.30
C GLN A 158 2.03 5.11 -22.75
N ASN A 159 1.11 4.22 -22.48
CA ASN A 159 -0.19 4.57 -21.87
C ASN A 159 -0.03 5.25 -20.50
N ALA A 160 0.90 4.80 -19.68
CA ALA A 160 1.16 5.45 -18.39
C ALA A 160 1.75 6.86 -18.59
N VAL A 161 2.65 7.02 -19.56
CA VAL A 161 3.23 8.34 -19.90
C VAL A 161 2.15 9.29 -20.41
N ASP A 162 1.22 8.80 -21.23
CA ASP A 162 0.15 9.60 -21.81
C ASP A 162 -0.93 10.02 -20.78
N MET A 163 -0.97 9.38 -19.61
CA MET A 163 -1.83 9.77 -18.50
C MET A 163 -1.35 11.01 -17.73
N TYR A 164 -0.08 11.36 -17.86
CA TYR A 164 0.43 12.59 -17.24
C TYR A 164 0.03 13.80 -18.06
N GLU A 165 -0.44 14.85 -17.37
CA GLU A 165 -0.77 16.12 -18.01
C GLU A 165 0.46 16.68 -18.71
N ARG A 166 0.32 16.94 -20.00
CA ARG A 166 1.32 17.69 -20.76
C ARG A 166 1.06 19.17 -20.55
N LYS A 167 2.05 19.90 -20.10
CA LYS A 167 1.99 21.36 -20.19
C LYS A 167 1.84 21.73 -21.66
N GLY A 168 0.70 22.34 -21.98
CA GLY A 168 0.45 22.90 -23.29
C GLY A 168 1.40 24.04 -23.64
#